data_969f01ce56b6465c6f97f1cf23b23a1f
#
_entry.id   969f01ce56b6465c6f97f1cf23b23a1f
#
_cell.length_a   1.000
_cell.length_b   1.000
_cell.length_c   1.000
_cell.angle_alpha   90.00
_cell.angle_beta   90.00
_cell.angle_gamma   90.00
#
_symmetry.space_group_name_H-M   'P 1'
#
loop_
_entity.id
_entity.type
_entity.pdbx_description
1 polymer ?
#
loop_
_entity_poly.entity_id
_entity_poly.type
_entity_poly.pdbx_seq_one_letter_code
_entity_poly.pdbx_strand_id
1 'polypeptide(L)'
;MDRLVTSVIFKIAHVSTHAQSQPSPLLTAVMRYVIIFWMKRLTVFLLLVLPTWGLLSGCLRRAPLPAWASTILALTIPIGPEEIYTIPEGKKISFDQLIEQVDSSKVVFVGEAHDQIEHHHIELRILQGLLVKGKDLVVGMEMFSRSQQPVLDRWSQGGLTEREFRKETNWDTTWGIDYQLYKGILDEAKAHHLKVLALNVEREWVSNVARNGVTGLSPEDRSKLPEMDLTDKEHRAYIRRIYDSHRGGLSKDVEHFYESQSLWDEGMAETLSEFAKSSDSQGKTILVIAGNGHIVFDFGIPKRFYRRTPFPFKTIVMKEWTKEPDMDILSPPTSAPLADFLWITRPNPPEQKRPRIGIILTEKEQAQGLWIERVVPGSPAEKGGLLPGDQLIAVEGTEISDVTEIHDALSRKGWGKDISLTIVRQGEKKEVSVTLPPLKD
;
A
#
# COMPACT_ATOMS: atom_id res chain seq x y z
N MET A 1 8.12 41.59 -5.42
CA MET A 1 9.21 42.38 -6.07
C MET A 1 9.87 41.62 -7.22
N ASP A 2 9.81 40.29 -7.24
CA ASP A 2 10.53 39.49 -8.25
C ASP A 2 9.89 39.41 -9.65
N ARG A 3 8.59 39.63 -9.78
CA ARG A 3 7.92 39.60 -11.10
C ARG A 3 8.18 40.84 -11.97
N LEU A 4 8.54 41.97 -11.38
CA LEU A 4 8.86 43.21 -12.12
C LEU A 4 10.28 43.19 -12.69
N VAL A 5 11.23 42.59 -11.97
CA VAL A 5 12.63 42.50 -12.39
C VAL A 5 12.81 41.55 -13.56
N THR A 6 12.13 40.39 -13.53
CA THR A 6 12.18 39.40 -14.63
C THR A 6 11.57 39.94 -15.93
N SER A 7 10.50 40.75 -15.83
CA SER A 7 9.85 41.36 -17.00
C SER A 7 10.71 42.46 -17.66
N VAL A 8 11.54 43.16 -16.88
CA VAL A 8 12.42 44.22 -17.41
C VAL A 8 13.64 43.60 -18.09
N ILE A 9 14.22 42.50 -17.55
CA ILE A 9 15.35 41.80 -18.17
C ILE A 9 14.94 41.15 -19.48
N PHE A 10 13.75 40.55 -19.58
CA PHE A 10 13.26 39.96 -20.84
C PHE A 10 12.94 41.00 -21.93
N LYS A 11 12.47 42.20 -21.56
CA LYS A 11 12.25 43.27 -22.51
C LYS A 11 13.53 43.92 -23.05
N ILE A 12 14.59 43.96 -22.24
CA ILE A 12 15.89 44.51 -22.69
C ILE A 12 16.61 43.53 -23.63
N ALA A 13 16.48 42.21 -23.40
CA ALA A 13 17.05 41.17 -24.27
C ALA A 13 16.38 41.12 -25.65
N HIS A 14 15.08 41.43 -25.75
CA HIS A 14 14.35 41.40 -27.03
C HIS A 14 14.58 42.64 -27.92
N VAL A 15 15.05 43.75 -27.34
CA VAL A 15 15.38 44.97 -28.12
C VAL A 15 16.78 44.90 -28.75
N SER A 16 17.67 44.03 -28.25
CA SER A 16 19.05 43.90 -28.69
C SER A 16 19.24 43.06 -29.99
N THR A 17 18.22 42.40 -30.47
CA THR A 17 18.34 41.48 -31.62
C THR A 17 17.97 42.09 -32.98
N HIS A 18 17.56 43.38 -33.04
CA HIS A 18 17.12 44.02 -34.30
C HIS A 18 17.71 45.38 -34.63
N ALA A 19 18.86 45.80 -34.05
CA ALA A 19 19.53 47.04 -34.45
C ALA A 19 21.03 46.84 -34.60
N GLN A 20 21.52 46.85 -35.81
CA GLN A 20 22.97 47.03 -36.16
C GLN A 20 23.42 48.48 -35.88
N SER A 21 23.39 48.95 -34.65
CA SER A 21 24.04 50.22 -34.26
C SER A 21 24.73 50.06 -32.91
N GLN A 22 25.98 50.51 -32.87
CA GLN A 22 26.80 50.50 -31.65
C GLN A 22 26.07 51.27 -30.53
N PRO A 23 26.04 50.76 -29.29
CA PRO A 23 25.37 51.44 -28.20
C PRO A 23 26.08 52.74 -27.86
N SER A 24 25.33 53.80 -27.59
CA SER A 24 25.89 55.10 -27.26
C SER A 24 26.79 55.05 -26.01
N PRO A 25 27.82 55.89 -25.91
CA PRO A 25 28.72 55.90 -24.77
C PRO A 25 28.02 56.11 -23.43
N LEU A 26 26.87 56.78 -23.44
CA LEU A 26 26.03 57.00 -22.26
C LEU A 26 25.38 55.72 -21.77
N LEU A 27 24.90 54.86 -22.66
CA LEU A 27 24.28 53.57 -22.33
C LEU A 27 25.30 52.59 -21.74
N THR A 28 26.51 52.58 -22.30
CA THR A 28 27.62 51.77 -21.81
C THR A 28 28.10 52.22 -20.42
N ALA A 29 28.12 53.54 -20.15
CA ALA A 29 28.45 54.07 -18.83
C ALA A 29 27.37 53.71 -17.77
N VAL A 30 26.11 53.83 -18.11
CA VAL A 30 25.00 53.49 -17.21
C VAL A 30 25.00 51.99 -16.92
N MET A 31 25.21 51.10 -17.90
CA MET A 31 25.31 49.67 -17.66
C MET A 31 26.50 49.30 -16.77
N ARG A 32 27.67 49.93 -16.97
CA ARG A 32 28.83 49.72 -16.08
C ARG A 32 28.55 50.18 -14.63
N TYR A 33 27.85 51.29 -14.45
CA TYR A 33 27.52 51.78 -13.09
C TYR A 33 26.47 50.86 -12.39
N VAL A 34 25.48 50.36 -13.11
CA VAL A 34 24.50 49.42 -12.59
C VAL A 34 25.16 48.09 -12.22
N ILE A 35 26.01 47.56 -13.07
CA ILE A 35 26.72 46.28 -12.81
C ILE A 35 27.66 46.42 -11.60
N ILE A 36 28.43 47.51 -11.50
CA ILE A 36 29.36 47.75 -10.37
C ILE A 36 28.60 47.98 -9.07
N PHE A 37 27.44 48.67 -9.10
CA PHE A 37 26.60 48.89 -7.95
C PHE A 37 25.97 47.58 -7.43
N TRP A 38 25.52 46.68 -8.34
CA TRP A 38 25.00 45.38 -7.99
C TRP A 38 26.09 44.41 -7.53
N MET A 39 27.24 44.40 -8.18
CA MET A 39 28.40 43.60 -7.73
C MET A 39 28.86 43.97 -6.32
N LYS A 40 28.94 45.27 -6.00
CA LYS A 40 29.28 45.72 -4.62
C LYS A 40 28.23 45.33 -3.59
N ARG A 41 26.91 45.34 -3.93
CA ARG A 41 25.86 44.84 -3.04
C ARG A 41 25.88 43.33 -2.90
N LEU A 42 26.15 42.59 -3.97
CA LEU A 42 26.29 41.15 -3.93
C LEU A 42 27.50 40.72 -3.08
N THR A 43 28.63 41.44 -3.20
CA THR A 43 29.83 41.15 -2.40
C THR A 43 29.61 41.45 -0.90
N VAL A 44 28.92 42.53 -0.55
CA VAL A 44 28.54 42.84 0.84
C VAL A 44 27.52 41.82 1.38
N PHE A 45 26.59 41.38 0.56
CA PHE A 45 25.60 40.33 0.95
C PHE A 45 26.29 38.98 1.15
N LEU A 46 27.23 38.60 0.28
CA LEU A 46 28.03 37.39 0.42
C LEU A 46 28.94 37.42 1.64
N LEU A 47 29.55 38.60 1.97
CA LEU A 47 30.41 38.73 3.12
C LEU A 47 29.65 38.78 4.47
N LEU A 48 28.38 39.18 4.46
CA LEU A 48 27.53 39.19 5.67
C LEU A 48 26.77 37.86 5.89
N VAL A 49 26.51 37.08 4.84
CA VAL A 49 25.78 35.82 4.93
C VAL A 49 26.68 34.60 5.14
N LEU A 50 27.94 34.62 4.63
CA LEU A 50 28.85 33.51 4.81
C LEU A 50 29.24 33.18 6.27
N PRO A 51 29.43 34.16 7.19
CA PRO A 51 29.69 33.81 8.60
C PRO A 51 28.43 33.31 9.36
N THR A 52 27.22 33.69 8.94
CA THR A 52 25.97 33.19 9.58
C THR A 52 25.58 31.83 9.07
N TRP A 53 25.91 31.45 7.83
CA TRP A 53 25.72 30.08 7.33
C TRP A 53 26.74 29.10 7.94
N GLY A 54 27.94 29.53 8.29
CA GLY A 54 28.89 28.70 9.02
C GLY A 54 28.47 28.39 10.47
N LEU A 55 27.62 29.21 11.07
CA LEU A 55 27.08 29.00 12.43
C LEU A 55 25.73 28.28 12.43
N LEU A 56 24.98 28.29 11.30
CA LEU A 56 23.74 27.52 11.11
C LEU A 56 24.01 26.15 10.45
N SER A 57 25.19 25.87 9.99
CA SER A 57 25.70 24.53 9.71
C SER A 57 26.05 23.78 11.01
N GLY A 58 25.45 24.16 12.13
CA GLY A 58 25.28 23.27 13.26
C GLY A 58 24.63 22.03 12.74
N CYS A 59 25.46 21.00 12.56
CA CYS A 59 25.11 19.66 12.17
C CYS A 59 23.73 19.29 12.69
N LEU A 60 22.74 19.29 11.83
CA LEU A 60 21.70 18.26 11.89
C LEU A 60 22.46 16.94 11.72
N ARG A 61 23.16 16.51 12.78
CA ARG A 61 23.65 15.15 12.88
C ARG A 61 22.39 14.31 12.82
N ARG A 62 22.10 13.73 11.66
CA ARG A 62 21.13 12.63 11.59
C ARG A 62 21.50 11.70 12.73
N ALA A 63 20.55 11.37 13.57
CA ALA A 63 20.77 10.38 14.59
C ALA A 63 21.43 9.16 13.93
N PRO A 64 22.45 8.55 14.55
CA PRO A 64 23.08 7.37 13.98
C PRO A 64 21.99 6.32 13.76
N LEU A 65 22.06 5.64 12.61
CA LEU A 65 21.15 4.54 12.32
C LEU A 65 21.24 3.49 13.43
N PRO A 66 20.12 2.85 13.80
CA PRO A 66 20.15 1.69 14.67
C PRO A 66 21.09 0.61 14.14
N ALA A 67 21.71 -0.15 15.02
CA ALA A 67 22.69 -1.18 14.64
C ALA A 67 22.13 -2.16 13.58
N TRP A 68 20.87 -2.57 13.72
CA TRP A 68 20.21 -3.47 12.78
C TRP A 68 20.11 -2.85 11.37
N ALA A 69 19.74 -1.56 11.25
CA ALA A 69 19.63 -0.89 9.96
C ALA A 69 21.01 -0.73 9.32
N SER A 70 22.03 -0.38 10.12
CA SER A 70 23.41 -0.32 9.65
C SER A 70 23.91 -1.68 9.17
N THR A 71 23.55 -2.77 9.86
CA THR A 71 23.91 -4.12 9.46
C THR A 71 23.28 -4.50 8.13
N ILE A 72 21.97 -4.25 7.96
CA ILE A 72 21.27 -4.53 6.69
C ILE A 72 21.85 -3.70 5.54
N LEU A 73 22.10 -2.41 5.74
CA LEU A 73 22.71 -1.55 4.72
C LEU A 73 24.16 -1.93 4.39
N ALA A 74 24.89 -2.57 5.32
CA ALA A 74 26.23 -3.07 5.08
C ALA A 74 26.26 -4.41 4.34
N LEU A 75 25.13 -5.08 4.17
CA LEU A 75 25.04 -6.27 3.33
C LEU A 75 25.41 -5.86 1.89
N THR A 76 26.60 -6.24 1.47
CA THR A 76 27.11 -5.95 0.14
C THR A 76 26.31 -6.73 -0.91
N ILE A 77 25.68 -6.00 -1.77
CA ILE A 77 24.90 -6.55 -2.88
C ILE A 77 25.87 -7.03 -3.99
N PRO A 78 25.54 -8.14 -4.69
CA PRO A 78 24.17 -8.52 -4.99
C PRO A 78 23.56 -9.48 -3.95
N ILE A 79 22.57 -8.96 -3.20
CA ILE A 79 21.69 -9.85 -2.47
C ILE A 79 20.93 -10.64 -3.52
N GLY A 80 21.09 -11.98 -3.47
CA GLY A 80 20.33 -12.86 -4.34
C GLY A 80 18.85 -12.82 -3.97
N PRO A 81 17.95 -13.15 -4.86
CA PRO A 81 16.57 -13.33 -4.51
C PRO A 81 16.43 -14.44 -3.46
N GLU A 82 15.38 -14.33 -2.66
CA GLU A 82 15.06 -15.27 -1.58
C GLU A 82 16.11 -15.32 -0.45
N GLU A 83 16.61 -14.18 -0.01
CA GLU A 83 17.49 -14.11 1.15
C GLU A 83 16.71 -13.71 2.41
N ILE A 84 16.86 -14.53 3.44
CA ILE A 84 16.21 -14.34 4.75
C ILE A 84 17.27 -13.94 5.76
N TYR A 85 17.00 -12.87 6.51
CA TYR A 85 17.90 -12.36 7.54
C TYR A 85 17.18 -12.27 8.89
N THR A 86 17.86 -12.67 9.98
CA THR A 86 17.42 -12.33 11.34
C THR A 86 17.70 -10.86 11.62
N ILE A 87 16.82 -10.21 12.34
CA ILE A 87 17.00 -8.84 12.82
C ILE A 87 16.97 -8.89 14.35
N PRO A 88 17.87 -8.20 15.06
CA PRO A 88 18.84 -7.20 14.60
C PRO A 88 20.21 -7.75 14.17
N GLU A 89 20.49 -9.05 14.25
CA GLU A 89 21.83 -9.60 14.06
C GLU A 89 22.30 -9.51 12.59
N GLY A 90 21.40 -9.36 11.63
CA GLY A 90 21.70 -9.35 10.19
C GLY A 90 22.27 -10.68 9.69
N LYS A 91 21.96 -11.78 10.36
CA LYS A 91 22.45 -13.10 10.01
C LYS A 91 21.56 -13.72 8.93
N LYS A 92 22.14 -14.12 7.81
CA LYS A 92 21.45 -14.90 6.80
C LYS A 92 21.11 -16.31 7.31
N ILE A 93 19.87 -16.74 7.09
CA ILE A 93 19.37 -18.05 7.48
C ILE A 93 18.68 -18.75 6.29
N SER A 94 18.54 -20.07 6.40
CA SER A 94 17.75 -20.86 5.44
C SER A 94 16.25 -20.79 5.77
N PHE A 95 15.42 -21.24 4.82
CA PHE A 95 13.98 -21.38 5.06
C PHE A 95 13.67 -22.36 6.22
N ASP A 96 14.37 -23.49 6.27
CA ASP A 96 14.17 -24.47 7.34
C ASP A 96 14.52 -23.88 8.72
N GLN A 97 15.58 -23.05 8.80
CA GLN A 97 15.95 -22.33 10.01
C GLN A 97 14.91 -21.27 10.40
N LEU A 98 14.28 -20.61 9.41
CA LEU A 98 13.16 -19.70 9.67
C LEU A 98 12.00 -20.45 10.31
N ILE A 99 11.55 -21.57 9.67
CA ILE A 99 10.43 -22.38 10.18
C ILE A 99 10.73 -22.92 11.57
N GLU A 100 11.99 -23.28 11.85
CA GLU A 100 12.41 -23.73 13.18
C GLU A 100 12.34 -22.61 14.24
N GLN A 101 12.73 -21.38 13.89
CA GLN A 101 12.72 -20.23 14.80
C GLN A 101 11.32 -19.69 15.09
N VAL A 102 10.36 -19.87 14.21
CA VAL A 102 8.95 -19.47 14.44
C VAL A 102 8.12 -20.57 15.10
N ASP A 103 8.67 -21.78 15.24
CA ASP A 103 7.95 -22.98 15.70
C ASP A 103 7.32 -22.85 17.11
N SER A 104 7.98 -22.14 18.02
CA SER A 104 7.50 -21.93 19.39
C SER A 104 6.50 -20.77 19.55
N SER A 105 6.23 -20.05 18.48
CA SER A 105 5.36 -18.87 18.51
C SER A 105 3.88 -19.27 18.47
N LYS A 106 3.05 -18.56 19.24
CA LYS A 106 1.59 -18.68 19.15
C LYS A 106 1.07 -18.02 17.88
N VAL A 107 1.70 -16.91 17.49
CA VAL A 107 1.34 -16.14 16.30
C VAL A 107 2.59 -15.88 15.46
N VAL A 108 2.48 -16.10 14.16
CA VAL A 108 3.48 -15.70 13.15
C VAL A 108 2.84 -14.66 12.25
N PHE A 109 3.32 -13.43 12.35
CA PHE A 109 2.87 -12.35 11.47
C PHE A 109 3.74 -12.30 10.22
N VAL A 110 3.11 -12.29 9.05
CA VAL A 110 3.77 -12.15 7.75
C VAL A 110 3.25 -10.89 7.07
N GLY A 111 4.15 -9.95 6.86
CA GLY A 111 3.85 -8.67 6.22
C GLY A 111 4.10 -8.73 4.72
N GLU A 112 3.14 -8.25 3.94
CA GLU A 112 3.18 -8.25 2.48
C GLU A 112 3.10 -6.84 1.87
N ALA A 113 3.43 -6.73 0.58
CA ALA A 113 2.90 -5.71 -0.31
C ALA A 113 1.83 -6.41 -1.16
N HIS A 114 0.59 -5.94 -1.07
CA HIS A 114 -0.61 -6.63 -1.56
C HIS A 114 -0.61 -7.00 -3.06
N ASP A 115 0.18 -6.32 -3.87
CA ASP A 115 0.29 -6.59 -5.31
C ASP A 115 1.60 -7.29 -5.71
N GLN A 116 2.40 -7.75 -4.71
CA GLN A 116 3.70 -8.37 -4.95
C GLN A 116 3.57 -9.90 -4.98
N ILE A 117 3.68 -10.48 -6.17
CA ILE A 117 3.41 -11.90 -6.44
C ILE A 117 4.33 -12.82 -5.62
N GLU A 118 5.62 -12.47 -5.52
CA GLU A 118 6.58 -13.27 -4.78
C GLU A 118 6.24 -13.35 -3.29
N HIS A 119 5.63 -12.27 -2.73
CA HIS A 119 5.18 -12.27 -1.34
C HIS A 119 4.13 -13.36 -1.10
N HIS A 120 3.13 -13.49 -1.96
CA HIS A 120 2.08 -14.52 -1.83
C HIS A 120 2.61 -15.94 -2.03
N HIS A 121 3.62 -16.13 -2.88
CA HIS A 121 4.32 -17.42 -2.99
C HIS A 121 5.07 -17.76 -1.69
N ILE A 122 5.69 -16.75 -1.05
CA ILE A 122 6.40 -16.94 0.22
C ILE A 122 5.42 -17.23 1.35
N GLU A 123 4.29 -16.53 1.43
CA GLU A 123 3.23 -16.79 2.41
C GLU A 123 2.71 -18.22 2.32
N LEU A 124 2.41 -18.68 1.10
CA LEU A 124 2.01 -20.06 0.85
C LEU A 124 3.11 -21.04 1.27
N ARG A 125 4.37 -20.74 0.96
CA ARG A 125 5.52 -21.57 1.35
C ARG A 125 5.69 -21.65 2.87
N ILE A 126 5.46 -20.54 3.60
CA ILE A 126 5.50 -20.51 5.06
C ILE A 126 4.36 -21.37 5.62
N LEU A 127 3.13 -21.21 5.11
CA LEU A 127 1.97 -22.02 5.49
C LEU A 127 2.28 -23.52 5.33
N GLN A 128 2.77 -23.93 4.16
CA GLN A 128 3.14 -25.31 3.86
C GLN A 128 4.29 -25.81 4.75
N GLY A 129 5.31 -24.98 4.99
CA GLY A 129 6.43 -25.33 5.88
C GLY A 129 5.97 -25.62 7.31
N LEU A 130 5.03 -24.83 7.84
CA LEU A 130 4.45 -25.05 9.16
C LEU A 130 3.57 -26.31 9.19
N LEU A 131 2.81 -26.59 8.12
CA LEU A 131 2.02 -27.84 7.99
C LEU A 131 2.93 -29.08 7.96
N VAL A 132 4.02 -29.03 7.21
CA VAL A 132 5.02 -30.14 7.15
C VAL A 132 5.66 -30.38 8.54
N LYS A 133 5.81 -29.35 9.36
CA LYS A 133 6.25 -29.49 10.78
C LYS A 133 5.17 -30.10 11.67
N GLY A 134 3.99 -30.38 11.16
CA GLY A 134 2.87 -30.96 11.94
C GLY A 134 2.14 -29.95 12.80
N LYS A 135 2.21 -28.65 12.49
CA LYS A 135 1.45 -27.63 13.21
C LYS A 135 -0.04 -27.71 12.88
N ASP A 136 -0.85 -27.63 13.91
CA ASP A 136 -2.28 -27.33 13.73
C ASP A 136 -2.42 -25.80 13.54
N LEU A 137 -2.88 -25.39 12.37
CA LEU A 137 -2.82 -24.00 11.92
C LEU A 137 -4.20 -23.36 11.84
N VAL A 138 -4.20 -22.05 12.05
CA VAL A 138 -5.27 -21.12 11.70
C VAL A 138 -4.65 -20.00 10.88
N VAL A 139 -5.32 -19.55 9.83
CA VAL A 139 -4.85 -18.45 8.98
C VAL A 139 -5.69 -17.21 9.26
N GLY A 140 -5.08 -16.18 9.83
CA GLY A 140 -5.73 -14.88 10.01
C GLY A 140 -5.44 -13.98 8.81
N MET A 141 -6.46 -13.40 8.20
CA MET A 141 -6.30 -12.59 7.00
C MET A 141 -6.92 -11.20 7.16
N GLU A 142 -6.13 -10.18 6.84
CA GLU A 142 -6.56 -8.77 6.80
C GLU A 142 -7.67 -8.53 5.77
N MET A 143 -7.68 -9.29 4.68
CA MET A 143 -8.48 -9.11 3.48
C MET A 143 -9.99 -9.24 3.74
N PHE A 144 -10.37 -9.80 4.88
CA PHE A 144 -11.76 -10.10 5.23
C PHE A 144 -12.22 -9.35 6.48
N SER A 145 -13.38 -8.72 6.39
CA SER A 145 -14.07 -8.14 7.54
C SER A 145 -14.81 -9.20 8.35
N ARG A 146 -15.04 -8.91 9.64
CA ARG A 146 -15.67 -9.84 10.61
C ARG A 146 -17.00 -10.40 10.14
N SER A 147 -17.81 -9.62 9.42
CA SER A 147 -19.09 -10.06 8.87
C SER A 147 -18.97 -11.19 7.85
N GLN A 148 -17.78 -11.35 7.23
CA GLN A 148 -17.53 -12.41 6.25
C GLN A 148 -17.12 -13.75 6.89
N GLN A 149 -16.95 -13.85 8.21
CA GLN A 149 -16.53 -15.08 8.89
C GLN A 149 -17.39 -16.31 8.53
N PRO A 150 -18.74 -16.24 8.44
CA PRO A 150 -19.53 -17.40 8.05
C PRO A 150 -19.22 -17.95 6.65
N VAL A 151 -18.80 -17.07 5.73
CA VAL A 151 -18.38 -17.48 4.37
C VAL A 151 -17.04 -18.20 4.42
N LEU A 152 -16.07 -17.66 5.20
CA LEU A 152 -14.78 -18.29 5.42
C LEU A 152 -14.87 -19.66 6.09
N ASP A 153 -15.78 -19.82 7.06
CA ASP A 153 -16.02 -21.11 7.72
C ASP A 153 -16.55 -22.15 6.73
N ARG A 154 -17.48 -21.78 5.83
CA ARG A 154 -17.95 -22.67 4.75
C ARG A 154 -16.87 -22.98 3.73
N TRP A 155 -16.01 -22.01 3.37
CA TRP A 155 -14.89 -22.24 2.49
C TRP A 155 -13.92 -23.29 3.05
N SER A 156 -13.50 -23.11 4.30
CA SER A 156 -12.60 -24.03 5.01
C SER A 156 -13.16 -25.46 5.09
N GLN A 157 -14.47 -25.61 5.14
CA GLN A 157 -15.15 -26.91 5.14
C GLN A 157 -15.35 -27.51 3.73
N GLY A 158 -14.91 -26.82 2.67
CA GLY A 158 -15.08 -27.26 1.30
C GLY A 158 -16.48 -27.03 0.70
N GLY A 159 -17.37 -26.32 1.41
CA GLY A 159 -18.76 -26.10 1.06
C GLY A 159 -19.03 -25.06 -0.03
N LEU A 160 -18.00 -24.42 -0.57
CA LEU A 160 -18.11 -23.39 -1.60
C LEU A 160 -17.18 -23.66 -2.79
N THR A 161 -17.63 -23.36 -3.99
CA THR A 161 -16.77 -23.20 -5.15
C THR A 161 -16.02 -21.86 -5.07
N GLU A 162 -14.94 -21.68 -5.85
CA GLU A 162 -14.21 -20.40 -5.93
C GLU A 162 -15.14 -19.24 -6.33
N ARG A 163 -16.00 -19.46 -7.31
CA ARG A 163 -16.96 -18.44 -7.77
C ARG A 163 -17.92 -18.01 -6.66
N GLU A 164 -18.51 -18.96 -5.94
CA GLU A 164 -19.40 -18.67 -4.81
C GLU A 164 -18.66 -17.93 -3.70
N PHE A 165 -17.45 -18.36 -3.36
CA PHE A 165 -16.63 -17.72 -2.36
C PHE A 165 -16.33 -16.26 -2.71
N ARG A 166 -15.82 -15.98 -3.93
CA ARG A 166 -15.52 -14.61 -4.40
C ARG A 166 -16.76 -13.74 -4.41
N LYS A 167 -17.91 -14.29 -4.86
CA LYS A 167 -19.17 -13.56 -4.88
C LYS A 167 -19.68 -13.24 -3.48
N GLU A 168 -19.70 -14.21 -2.58
CA GLU A 168 -20.26 -14.02 -1.23
C GLU A 168 -19.35 -13.17 -0.33
N THR A 169 -18.03 -13.20 -0.54
CA THR A 169 -17.08 -12.27 0.10
C THR A 169 -17.07 -10.90 -0.57
N ASN A 170 -17.71 -10.77 -1.73
CA ASN A 170 -17.63 -9.57 -2.56
C ASN A 170 -16.18 -9.11 -2.81
N TRP A 171 -15.28 -10.09 -3.02
CA TRP A 171 -13.81 -9.92 -3.07
C TRP A 171 -13.38 -8.78 -3.97
N ASP A 172 -13.90 -8.77 -5.20
CA ASP A 172 -13.47 -7.85 -6.26
C ASP A 172 -13.84 -6.38 -6.00
N THR A 173 -14.79 -6.12 -5.10
CA THR A 173 -15.19 -4.75 -4.70
C THR A 173 -14.72 -4.37 -3.30
N THR A 174 -14.68 -5.31 -2.36
CA THR A 174 -14.27 -5.04 -0.98
C THR A 174 -12.75 -4.97 -0.84
N TRP A 175 -12.02 -5.94 -1.42
CA TRP A 175 -10.57 -5.96 -1.41
C TRP A 175 -9.96 -5.35 -2.68
N GLY A 176 -10.43 -5.76 -3.84
CA GLY A 176 -10.06 -5.19 -5.14
C GLY A 176 -8.65 -5.56 -5.65
N ILE A 177 -7.91 -6.36 -4.91
CA ILE A 177 -6.64 -6.96 -5.34
C ILE A 177 -6.94 -8.27 -6.07
N ASP A 178 -6.09 -8.64 -7.03
CA ASP A 178 -6.29 -9.84 -7.82
C ASP A 178 -6.39 -11.09 -6.93
N TYR A 179 -7.53 -11.78 -7.01
CA TYR A 179 -7.79 -13.01 -6.25
C TYR A 179 -6.73 -14.09 -6.49
N GLN A 180 -6.18 -14.17 -7.71
CA GLN A 180 -5.17 -15.17 -8.06
C GLN A 180 -3.93 -15.10 -7.18
N LEU A 181 -3.62 -13.93 -6.62
CA LEU A 181 -2.51 -13.76 -5.69
C LEU A 181 -2.73 -14.52 -4.38
N TYR A 182 -3.96 -14.51 -3.88
CA TYR A 182 -4.34 -15.15 -2.60
C TYR A 182 -4.89 -16.57 -2.76
N LYS A 183 -5.21 -16.96 -4.01
CA LYS A 183 -5.84 -18.25 -4.31
C LYS A 183 -5.07 -19.44 -3.73
N GLY A 184 -3.74 -19.46 -3.86
CA GLY A 184 -2.91 -20.56 -3.35
C GLY A 184 -3.09 -20.78 -1.85
N ILE A 185 -3.10 -19.72 -1.05
CA ILE A 185 -3.28 -19.77 0.40
C ILE A 185 -4.69 -20.21 0.77
N LEU A 186 -5.70 -19.67 0.07
CA LEU A 186 -7.10 -20.01 0.32
C LEU A 186 -7.41 -21.46 -0.09
N ASP A 187 -6.84 -21.94 -1.18
CA ASP A 187 -6.97 -23.33 -1.61
C ASP A 187 -6.29 -24.30 -0.64
N GLU A 188 -5.09 -23.94 -0.14
CA GLU A 188 -4.39 -24.73 0.87
C GLU A 188 -5.20 -24.81 2.18
N ALA A 189 -5.75 -23.66 2.61
CA ALA A 189 -6.62 -23.62 3.79
C ALA A 189 -7.86 -24.51 3.60
N LYS A 190 -8.48 -24.51 2.43
CA LYS A 190 -9.62 -25.38 2.09
C LYS A 190 -9.22 -26.85 2.06
N ALA A 191 -8.10 -27.20 1.41
CA ALA A 191 -7.62 -28.57 1.25
C ALA A 191 -7.29 -29.24 2.60
N HIS A 192 -6.78 -28.46 3.54
CA HIS A 192 -6.42 -28.91 4.89
C HIS A 192 -7.46 -28.57 5.96
N HIS A 193 -8.66 -28.09 5.58
CA HIS A 193 -9.73 -27.67 6.48
C HIS A 193 -9.28 -26.70 7.57
N LEU A 194 -8.31 -25.83 7.25
CA LEU A 194 -7.81 -24.83 8.18
C LEU A 194 -8.85 -23.74 8.38
N LYS A 195 -9.05 -23.34 9.63
CA LYS A 195 -9.88 -22.16 9.90
C LYS A 195 -9.20 -20.91 9.35
N VAL A 196 -9.95 -20.14 8.57
CA VAL A 196 -9.55 -18.78 8.15
C VAL A 196 -10.29 -17.79 9.04
N LEU A 197 -9.57 -16.87 9.67
CA LEU A 197 -10.13 -15.80 10.51
C LEU A 197 -10.26 -14.53 9.69
N ALA A 198 -11.43 -13.95 9.65
CA ALA A 198 -11.71 -12.62 9.15
C ALA A 198 -11.26 -11.59 10.17
N LEU A 199 -10.06 -11.03 10.01
CA LEU A 199 -9.46 -10.20 11.05
C LEU A 199 -10.02 -8.78 11.09
N ASN A 200 -10.38 -8.22 9.92
CA ASN A 200 -10.62 -6.80 9.77
C ASN A 200 -11.98 -6.35 10.33
N VAL A 201 -12.06 -5.08 10.68
CA VAL A 201 -13.31 -4.40 10.97
C VAL A 201 -14.04 -4.02 9.69
N GLU A 202 -15.30 -3.61 9.81
CA GLU A 202 -16.11 -3.18 8.68
C GLU A 202 -15.51 -1.92 8.04
N ARG A 203 -15.40 -1.93 6.71
CA ARG A 203 -14.79 -0.86 5.92
C ARG A 203 -15.47 0.50 6.13
N GLU A 204 -16.78 0.48 6.37
CA GLU A 204 -17.58 1.68 6.64
C GLU A 204 -17.10 2.40 7.90
N TRP A 205 -16.72 1.68 8.95
CA TRP A 205 -16.19 2.26 10.17
C TRP A 205 -14.88 3.00 9.91
N VAL A 206 -13.95 2.34 9.21
CA VAL A 206 -12.65 2.93 8.84
C VAL A 206 -12.84 4.16 7.96
N SER A 207 -13.71 4.07 6.94
CA SER A 207 -14.02 5.18 6.04
C SER A 207 -14.65 6.36 6.78
N ASN A 208 -15.49 6.08 7.79
CA ASN A 208 -16.13 7.09 8.60
C ASN A 208 -15.11 7.80 9.51
N VAL A 209 -14.25 7.04 10.18
CA VAL A 209 -13.14 7.58 10.99
C VAL A 209 -12.16 8.38 10.13
N ALA A 210 -11.80 7.90 8.94
CA ALA A 210 -10.90 8.62 8.03
C ALA A 210 -11.46 9.99 7.59
N ARG A 211 -12.78 10.15 7.53
CA ARG A 211 -13.45 11.40 7.15
C ARG A 211 -13.69 12.34 8.33
N ASN A 212 -14.11 11.81 9.47
CA ASN A 212 -14.69 12.57 10.56
C ASN A 212 -13.88 12.50 11.86
N GLY A 213 -12.86 11.63 11.91
CA GLY A 213 -12.18 11.28 13.16
C GLY A 213 -13.07 10.44 14.10
N VAL A 214 -12.47 9.84 15.11
CA VAL A 214 -13.19 9.08 16.15
C VAL A 214 -14.17 9.99 16.92
N THR A 215 -13.78 11.23 17.17
CA THR A 215 -14.60 12.21 17.90
C THR A 215 -15.83 12.69 17.11
N GLY A 216 -15.76 12.63 15.78
CA GLY A 216 -16.86 13.01 14.89
C GLY A 216 -17.93 11.92 14.72
N LEU A 217 -17.71 10.71 15.24
CA LEU A 217 -18.69 9.64 15.20
C LEU A 217 -19.81 9.84 16.23
N SER A 218 -21.00 9.31 15.92
CA SER A 218 -22.09 9.23 16.89
C SER A 218 -21.66 8.41 18.13
N PRO A 219 -22.25 8.63 19.33
CA PRO A 219 -21.97 7.80 20.48
C PRO A 219 -22.24 6.31 20.23
N GLU A 220 -23.28 5.99 19.45
CA GLU A 220 -23.63 4.62 19.07
C GLU A 220 -22.55 3.99 18.19
N ASP A 221 -22.07 4.66 17.13
CA ASP A 221 -21.02 4.14 16.26
C ASP A 221 -19.69 4.01 17.01
N ARG A 222 -19.37 4.98 17.86
CA ARG A 222 -18.17 4.92 18.68
C ARG A 222 -18.16 3.72 19.63
N SER A 223 -19.33 3.32 20.16
CA SER A 223 -19.44 2.16 21.05
C SER A 223 -19.19 0.81 20.36
N LYS A 224 -19.24 0.78 19.03
CA LYS A 224 -18.96 -0.42 18.20
C LYS A 224 -17.47 -0.58 17.89
N LEU A 225 -16.67 0.48 18.08
CA LEU A 225 -15.24 0.43 17.80
C LEU A 225 -14.51 -0.41 18.85
N PRO A 226 -13.40 -1.08 18.48
CA PRO A 226 -12.50 -1.69 19.44
C PRO A 226 -11.90 -0.65 20.38
N GLU A 227 -11.36 -1.07 21.51
CA GLU A 227 -10.52 -0.21 22.34
C GLU A 227 -9.31 0.27 21.53
N MET A 228 -9.12 1.60 21.45
CA MET A 228 -8.07 2.21 20.63
C MET A 228 -7.00 2.90 21.50
N ASP A 229 -5.75 2.46 21.38
CA ASP A 229 -4.60 3.20 21.93
C ASP A 229 -4.05 4.17 20.85
N LEU A 230 -4.35 5.44 21.02
CA LEU A 230 -3.89 6.53 20.17
C LEU A 230 -2.71 7.31 20.77
N THR A 231 -2.07 6.78 21.81
CA THR A 231 -1.00 7.48 22.54
C THR A 231 0.41 7.22 22.01
N ASP A 232 0.57 6.22 21.13
CA ASP A 232 1.85 5.81 20.55
C ASP A 232 2.42 6.88 19.60
N LYS A 233 3.42 7.61 20.10
CA LYS A 233 4.05 8.71 19.37
C LYS A 233 4.92 8.22 18.19
N GLU A 234 5.57 7.07 18.33
CA GLU A 234 6.44 6.53 17.28
C GLU A 234 5.59 5.99 16.13
N HIS A 235 4.52 5.25 16.44
CA HIS A 235 3.55 4.81 15.44
C HIS A 235 2.90 6.01 14.72
N ARG A 236 2.46 7.04 15.46
CA ARG A 236 1.90 8.27 14.88
C ARG A 236 2.89 8.95 13.93
N ALA A 237 4.17 9.04 14.30
CA ALA A 237 5.21 9.62 13.45
C ALA A 237 5.43 8.77 12.17
N TYR A 238 5.38 7.46 12.28
CA TYR A 238 5.47 6.53 11.15
C TYR A 238 4.30 6.71 10.18
N ILE A 239 3.07 6.70 10.68
CA ILE A 239 1.86 6.89 9.87
C ILE A 239 1.83 8.28 9.21
N ARG A 240 2.29 9.33 9.91
CA ARG A 240 2.43 10.66 9.32
C ARG A 240 3.39 10.64 8.12
N ARG A 241 4.51 9.94 8.21
CA ARG A 241 5.45 9.81 7.09
C ARG A 241 4.80 9.12 5.88
N ILE A 242 4.02 8.06 6.12
CA ILE A 242 3.25 7.39 5.07
C ILE A 242 2.24 8.35 4.44
N TYR A 243 1.49 9.09 5.25
CA TYR A 243 0.52 10.09 4.78
C TYR A 243 1.18 11.15 3.89
N ASP A 244 2.32 11.70 4.32
CA ASP A 244 3.05 12.74 3.57
C ASP A 244 3.59 12.22 2.22
N SER A 245 3.92 10.93 2.12
CA SER A 245 4.38 10.31 0.87
C SER A 245 3.25 10.02 -0.12
N HIS A 246 2.00 9.87 0.35
CA HIS A 246 0.81 9.54 -0.45
C HIS A 246 -0.16 10.74 -0.54
N ARG A 247 0.31 11.91 -0.94
CA ARG A 247 -0.52 13.12 -1.07
C ARG A 247 -1.74 12.86 -1.95
N GLY A 248 -2.92 12.70 -1.35
CA GLY A 248 -4.20 12.51 -2.05
C GLY A 248 -5.05 11.33 -1.56
N GLY A 249 -4.74 10.73 -0.41
CA GLY A 249 -5.53 9.65 0.20
C GLY A 249 -6.96 10.07 0.60
N LEU A 250 -7.74 9.11 1.10
CA LEU A 250 -9.15 9.25 1.53
C LEU A 250 -9.36 10.30 2.64
N SER A 251 -8.35 10.56 3.47
CA SER A 251 -8.38 11.54 4.55
C SER A 251 -7.68 12.83 4.14
N LYS A 252 -8.32 13.98 4.41
CA LYS A 252 -7.72 15.31 4.27
C LYS A 252 -6.97 15.76 5.54
N ASP A 253 -7.11 15.02 6.62
CA ASP A 253 -6.52 15.28 7.93
C ASP A 253 -5.62 14.12 8.33
N VAL A 254 -4.38 14.42 8.70
CA VAL A 254 -3.39 13.41 9.10
C VAL A 254 -3.76 12.70 10.40
N GLU A 255 -4.46 13.38 11.32
CA GLU A 255 -4.89 12.77 12.59
C GLU A 255 -6.03 11.78 12.32
N HIS A 256 -7.01 12.13 11.49
CA HIS A 256 -8.05 11.20 11.07
C HIS A 256 -7.47 10.01 10.29
N PHE A 257 -6.43 10.25 9.49
CA PHE A 257 -5.72 9.15 8.82
C PHE A 257 -5.05 8.23 9.85
N TYR A 258 -4.35 8.78 10.85
CA TYR A 258 -3.76 8.00 11.94
C TYR A 258 -4.80 7.22 12.73
N GLU A 259 -5.93 7.84 13.07
CA GLU A 259 -7.03 7.19 13.77
C GLU A 259 -7.62 6.03 12.96
N SER A 260 -7.79 6.21 11.65
CA SER A 260 -8.32 5.17 10.77
C SER A 260 -7.36 3.98 10.60
N GLN A 261 -6.04 4.25 10.48
CA GLN A 261 -5.03 3.19 10.47
C GLN A 261 -4.98 2.45 11.81
N SER A 262 -5.04 3.20 12.92
CA SER A 262 -5.11 2.61 14.25
C SER A 262 -6.36 1.76 14.46
N LEU A 263 -7.50 2.15 13.89
CA LEU A 263 -8.73 1.36 13.96
C LEU A 263 -8.59 0.02 13.24
N TRP A 264 -7.96 -0.02 12.08
CA TRP A 264 -7.63 -1.28 11.40
C TRP A 264 -6.78 -2.17 12.29
N ASP A 265 -5.67 -1.65 12.80
CA ASP A 265 -4.74 -2.39 13.64
C ASP A 265 -5.40 -2.92 14.93
N GLU A 266 -6.17 -2.06 15.61
CA GLU A 266 -6.85 -2.42 16.86
C GLU A 266 -7.93 -3.47 16.62
N GLY A 267 -8.69 -3.33 15.52
CA GLY A 267 -9.73 -4.28 15.16
C GLY A 267 -9.17 -5.66 14.84
N MET A 268 -8.13 -5.72 14.01
CA MET A 268 -7.46 -6.98 13.68
C MET A 268 -6.83 -7.62 14.92
N ALA A 269 -6.19 -6.83 15.76
CA ALA A 269 -5.59 -7.32 17.01
C ALA A 269 -6.64 -7.81 18.01
N GLU A 270 -7.82 -7.18 18.07
CA GLU A 270 -8.92 -7.60 18.93
C GLU A 270 -9.47 -8.96 18.48
N THR A 271 -9.84 -9.11 17.20
CA THR A 271 -10.31 -10.38 16.63
C THR A 271 -9.30 -11.51 16.86
N LEU A 272 -8.02 -11.23 16.59
CA LEU A 272 -6.95 -12.18 16.82
C LEU A 272 -6.81 -12.57 18.30
N SER A 273 -6.92 -11.59 19.21
CA SER A 273 -6.80 -11.80 20.66
C SER A 273 -7.98 -12.59 21.22
N GLU A 274 -9.19 -12.32 20.76
CA GLU A 274 -10.39 -13.07 21.14
C GLU A 274 -10.27 -14.53 20.73
N PHE A 275 -9.87 -14.78 19.48
CA PHE A 275 -9.63 -16.14 19.04
C PHE A 275 -8.49 -16.80 19.81
N ALA A 276 -7.35 -16.13 20.01
CA ALA A 276 -6.19 -16.70 20.69
C ALA A 276 -6.47 -17.09 22.16
N LYS A 277 -7.46 -16.46 22.80
CA LYS A 277 -7.94 -16.79 24.15
C LYS A 277 -8.99 -17.89 24.18
N SER A 278 -9.62 -18.20 23.04
CA SER A 278 -10.69 -19.20 22.98
C SER A 278 -10.15 -20.63 23.09
N SER A 279 -11.03 -21.56 23.48
CA SER A 279 -10.72 -23.00 23.48
C SER A 279 -10.29 -23.51 22.11
N ASP A 280 -10.85 -22.93 21.03
CA ASP A 280 -10.63 -23.36 19.67
C ASP A 280 -9.20 -23.08 19.18
N SER A 281 -8.48 -22.20 19.88
CA SER A 281 -7.08 -21.87 19.59
C SER A 281 -6.09 -22.77 20.31
N GLN A 282 -6.55 -23.66 21.22
CA GLN A 282 -5.65 -24.46 22.05
C GLN A 282 -4.80 -25.40 21.17
N GLY A 283 -3.50 -25.39 21.37
CA GLY A 283 -2.54 -26.19 20.59
C GLY A 283 -2.26 -25.64 19.18
N LYS A 284 -3.00 -24.63 18.71
CA LYS A 284 -2.86 -24.10 17.35
C LYS A 284 -1.85 -22.95 17.28
N THR A 285 -1.15 -22.88 16.17
CA THR A 285 -0.38 -21.71 15.75
C THR A 285 -1.23 -20.88 14.76
N ILE A 286 -1.20 -19.56 14.89
CA ILE A 286 -1.95 -18.64 14.02
C ILE A 286 -0.96 -17.97 13.06
N LEU A 287 -1.11 -18.22 11.77
CA LEU A 287 -0.40 -17.51 10.71
C LEU A 287 -1.23 -16.30 10.30
N VAL A 288 -0.73 -15.09 10.54
CA VAL A 288 -1.40 -13.84 10.18
C VAL A 288 -0.78 -13.27 8.91
N ILE A 289 -1.60 -12.99 7.92
CA ILE A 289 -1.22 -12.35 6.65
C ILE A 289 -1.85 -10.97 6.60
N ALA A 290 -1.00 -9.95 6.52
CA ALA A 290 -1.42 -8.55 6.47
C ALA A 290 -0.39 -7.68 5.74
N GLY A 291 -0.79 -6.49 5.29
CA GLY A 291 0.12 -5.53 4.71
C GLY A 291 1.28 -5.17 5.65
N ASN A 292 2.47 -4.98 5.08
CA ASN A 292 3.68 -4.61 5.83
C ASN A 292 3.44 -3.44 6.80
N GLY A 293 2.62 -2.46 6.40
CA GLY A 293 2.33 -1.28 7.22
C GLY A 293 1.70 -1.61 8.58
N HIS A 294 1.04 -2.76 8.69
CA HIS A 294 0.39 -3.26 9.91
C HIS A 294 1.32 -4.13 10.78
N ILE A 295 2.52 -4.47 10.29
CA ILE A 295 3.44 -5.41 10.96
C ILE A 295 4.77 -4.73 11.36
N VAL A 296 5.34 -3.87 10.51
CA VAL A 296 6.67 -3.28 10.70
C VAL A 296 6.82 -2.58 12.06
N PHE A 297 8.00 -2.72 12.65
CA PHE A 297 8.36 -2.17 13.97
C PHE A 297 7.44 -2.62 15.10
N ASP A 298 6.64 -3.65 14.88
CA ASP A 298 5.55 -4.11 15.74
C ASP A 298 4.45 -3.07 16.00
N PHE A 299 4.46 -1.93 15.33
CA PHE A 299 3.58 -0.81 15.61
C PHE A 299 2.09 -1.11 15.44
N GLY A 300 1.73 -1.90 14.43
CA GLY A 300 0.35 -2.22 14.12
C GLY A 300 -0.23 -3.36 14.95
N ILE A 301 -0.60 -4.43 14.28
CA ILE A 301 -1.27 -5.60 14.88
C ILE A 301 -0.42 -6.26 15.98
N PRO A 302 0.91 -6.50 15.82
CA PRO A 302 1.66 -7.29 16.80
C PRO A 302 1.66 -6.68 18.20
N LYS A 303 1.98 -5.38 18.33
CA LYS A 303 2.01 -4.67 19.63
C LYS A 303 0.63 -4.61 20.27
N ARG A 304 -0.42 -4.38 19.48
CA ARG A 304 -1.81 -4.32 19.94
C ARG A 304 -2.34 -5.68 20.36
N PHE A 305 -1.97 -6.72 19.64
CA PHE A 305 -2.23 -8.10 20.03
C PHE A 305 -1.55 -8.44 21.36
N TYR A 306 -0.24 -8.17 21.48
CA TYR A 306 0.52 -8.46 22.70
C TYR A 306 -0.02 -7.72 23.93
N ARG A 307 -0.44 -6.47 23.76
CA ARG A 307 -1.09 -5.68 24.82
C ARG A 307 -2.36 -6.37 25.35
N ARG A 308 -3.16 -6.99 24.46
CA ARG A 308 -4.40 -7.69 24.81
C ARG A 308 -4.17 -9.11 25.29
N THR A 309 -3.14 -9.75 24.78
CA THR A 309 -2.88 -11.18 24.97
C THR A 309 -1.38 -11.44 24.81
N PRO A 310 -0.62 -11.53 25.93
CA PRO A 310 0.84 -11.60 25.90
C PRO A 310 1.34 -13.01 25.53
N PHE A 311 0.88 -13.55 24.42
CA PHE A 311 1.42 -14.77 23.84
C PHE A 311 2.65 -14.47 22.97
N PRO A 312 3.61 -15.41 22.89
CA PRO A 312 4.80 -15.23 22.06
C PRO A 312 4.41 -15.14 20.60
N PHE A 313 5.03 -14.22 19.90
CA PHE A 313 4.87 -14.06 18.46
C PHE A 313 6.22 -13.84 17.77
N LYS A 314 6.21 -13.96 16.43
CA LYS A 314 7.30 -13.60 15.55
C LYS A 314 6.77 -12.82 14.36
N THR A 315 7.58 -11.90 13.85
CA THR A 315 7.26 -11.06 12.69
C THR A 315 8.21 -11.33 11.55
N ILE A 316 7.66 -11.52 10.36
CA ILE A 316 8.38 -11.67 9.09
C ILE A 316 7.92 -10.54 8.20
N VAL A 317 8.83 -9.70 7.76
CA VAL A 317 8.55 -8.60 6.83
C VAL A 317 9.23 -8.88 5.50
N MET A 318 8.47 -8.77 4.43
CA MET A 318 8.99 -8.93 3.07
C MET A 318 9.20 -7.57 2.42
N LYS A 319 10.38 -7.35 1.87
CA LYS A 319 10.75 -6.10 1.19
C LYS A 319 11.36 -6.40 -0.17
N GLU A 320 10.84 -5.71 -1.17
CA GLU A 320 11.42 -5.73 -2.50
C GLU A 320 12.79 -5.05 -2.48
N TRP A 321 13.80 -5.72 -3.03
CA TRP A 321 15.13 -5.15 -3.13
C TRP A 321 15.29 -4.40 -4.43
N THR A 322 15.42 -3.09 -4.32
CA THR A 322 15.73 -2.18 -5.42
C THR A 322 17.13 -1.59 -5.25
N LYS A 323 17.62 -0.88 -6.28
CA LYS A 323 18.91 -0.16 -6.19
C LYS A 323 18.91 0.91 -5.09
N GLU A 324 17.73 1.42 -4.75
CA GLU A 324 17.55 2.39 -3.67
C GLU A 324 16.94 1.64 -2.47
N PRO A 325 17.65 1.59 -1.33
CA PRO A 325 17.13 0.95 -0.13
C PRO A 325 15.82 1.58 0.33
N ASP A 326 14.94 0.74 0.87
CA ASP A 326 13.66 1.15 1.45
C ASP A 326 13.83 2.20 2.56
N MET A 327 12.94 3.19 2.62
CA MET A 327 12.99 4.29 3.60
C MET A 327 12.86 3.82 5.04
N ASP A 328 12.18 2.68 5.29
CA ASP A 328 12.08 2.12 6.64
C ASP A 328 13.45 1.64 7.15
N ILE A 329 14.35 1.24 6.25
CA ILE A 329 15.73 0.85 6.54
C ILE A 329 16.65 2.08 6.59
N LEU A 330 16.52 3.00 5.61
CA LEU A 330 17.37 4.19 5.52
C LEU A 330 17.13 5.21 6.62
N SER A 331 15.91 5.33 7.10
CA SER A 331 15.50 6.32 8.09
C SER A 331 14.38 5.76 8.98
N PRO A 332 14.70 4.73 9.79
CA PRO A 332 13.69 4.13 10.64
C PRO A 332 13.13 5.16 11.64
N PRO A 333 11.82 5.11 11.92
CA PRO A 333 11.17 6.06 12.84
C PRO A 333 11.51 5.79 14.31
N THR A 334 12.11 4.64 14.60
CA THR A 334 12.42 4.15 15.94
C THR A 334 13.73 3.38 15.94
N SER A 335 14.30 3.16 17.13
CA SER A 335 15.43 2.23 17.33
C SER A 335 14.99 0.75 17.37
N ALA A 336 13.68 0.49 17.49
CA ALA A 336 13.15 -0.88 17.46
C ALA A 336 13.48 -1.56 16.13
N PRO A 337 13.70 -2.89 16.12
CA PRO A 337 13.90 -3.65 14.91
C PRO A 337 12.74 -3.52 13.95
N LEU A 338 13.02 -3.60 12.63
CA LEU A 338 11.99 -3.59 11.59
C LEU A 338 11.00 -4.76 11.76
N ALA A 339 11.51 -5.94 12.11
CA ALA A 339 10.81 -7.17 12.41
C ALA A 339 11.78 -8.17 13.08
N ASP A 340 11.36 -9.39 13.39
CA ASP A 340 12.29 -10.48 13.75
C ASP A 340 13.06 -10.99 12.53
N PHE A 341 12.38 -11.05 11.37
CA PHE A 341 12.97 -11.51 10.11
C PHE A 341 12.66 -10.56 8.96
N LEU A 342 13.65 -10.33 8.11
CA LEU A 342 13.52 -9.65 6.85
C LEU A 342 13.74 -10.66 5.72
N TRP A 343 12.74 -10.79 4.83
CA TRP A 343 12.85 -11.59 3.61
C TRP A 343 12.93 -10.66 2.40
N ILE A 344 14.05 -10.72 1.70
CA ILE A 344 14.29 -9.90 0.52
C ILE A 344 13.69 -10.58 -0.71
N THR A 345 12.93 -9.84 -1.48
CA THR A 345 12.24 -10.32 -2.68
C THR A 345 12.63 -9.53 -3.92
N ARG A 346 12.32 -10.06 -5.08
CA ARG A 346 12.49 -9.38 -6.38
C ARG A 346 11.29 -8.47 -6.68
N PRO A 347 11.50 -7.43 -7.49
CA PRO A 347 10.38 -6.71 -8.09
C PRO A 347 9.48 -7.62 -8.93
N ASN A 348 8.19 -7.35 -8.91
CA ASN A 348 7.26 -8.00 -9.84
C ASN A 348 7.68 -7.77 -11.29
N PRO A 349 7.72 -8.83 -12.13
CA PRO A 349 7.81 -8.63 -13.55
C PRO A 349 6.62 -7.82 -14.06
N PRO A 350 6.85 -6.84 -14.96
CA PRO A 350 5.77 -5.98 -15.48
C PRO A 350 4.61 -6.76 -16.10
N GLU A 351 4.89 -7.91 -16.71
CA GLU A 351 3.91 -8.73 -17.44
C GLU A 351 2.86 -9.40 -16.56
N GLN A 352 3.11 -9.49 -15.25
CA GLN A 352 2.22 -10.22 -14.33
C GLN A 352 1.11 -9.34 -13.73
N LYS A 353 1.13 -8.03 -13.95
CA LYS A 353 0.03 -7.16 -13.53
C LYS A 353 -1.10 -7.21 -14.55
N ARG A 354 -2.35 -7.36 -14.10
CA ARG A 354 -3.50 -7.27 -15.02
C ARG A 354 -3.69 -5.85 -15.54
N PRO A 355 -4.07 -5.66 -16.81
CA PRO A 355 -4.41 -4.34 -17.32
C PRO A 355 -5.69 -3.81 -16.64
N ARG A 356 -5.76 -2.49 -16.46
CA ARG A 356 -6.94 -1.80 -15.92
C ARG A 356 -7.51 -0.88 -16.96
N ILE A 357 -8.84 -0.89 -17.14
CA ILE A 357 -9.50 -0.01 -18.09
C ILE A 357 -9.88 1.34 -17.50
N GLY A 358 -9.92 1.46 -16.16
CA GLY A 358 -10.18 2.74 -15.48
C GLY A 358 -11.67 3.08 -15.36
N ILE A 359 -12.49 2.11 -14.95
CA ILE A 359 -13.90 2.31 -14.54
C ILE A 359 -14.06 1.99 -13.06
N ILE A 360 -15.01 2.67 -12.43
CA ILE A 360 -15.54 2.33 -11.12
C ILE A 360 -16.96 1.85 -11.33
N LEU A 361 -17.25 0.66 -10.84
CA LEU A 361 -18.55 0.01 -10.98
C LEU A 361 -19.33 0.10 -9.69
N THR A 362 -20.64 0.14 -9.82
CA THR A 362 -21.61 0.05 -8.72
C THR A 362 -22.73 -0.90 -9.09
N GLU A 363 -23.27 -1.58 -8.07
CA GLU A 363 -24.52 -2.33 -8.19
C GLU A 363 -25.65 -1.40 -7.72
N LYS A 364 -26.69 -1.24 -8.54
CA LYS A 364 -27.86 -0.46 -8.15
C LYS A 364 -28.90 -1.38 -7.51
N GLU A 365 -29.30 -1.09 -6.28
CA GLU A 365 -30.30 -1.87 -5.52
C GLU A 365 -31.61 -2.14 -6.28
N GLN A 366 -31.97 -1.28 -7.22
CA GLN A 366 -33.25 -1.36 -7.97
C GLN A 366 -33.11 -1.84 -9.42
N ALA A 367 -31.88 -2.09 -9.90
CA ALA A 367 -31.64 -2.51 -11.28
C ALA A 367 -30.52 -3.54 -11.33
N GLN A 368 -30.86 -4.80 -11.62
CA GLN A 368 -29.86 -5.86 -11.76
C GLN A 368 -28.78 -5.47 -12.79
N GLY A 369 -27.50 -5.73 -12.46
CA GLY A 369 -26.35 -5.59 -13.33
C GLY A 369 -25.33 -4.58 -12.85
N LEU A 370 -24.23 -4.52 -13.59
CA LEU A 370 -23.06 -3.67 -13.29
C LEU A 370 -23.18 -2.33 -13.99
N TRP A 371 -23.11 -1.24 -13.24
CA TRP A 371 -23.22 0.11 -13.76
C TRP A 371 -21.91 0.85 -13.60
N ILE A 372 -21.51 1.61 -14.63
CA ILE A 372 -20.35 2.50 -14.52
C ILE A 372 -20.77 3.73 -13.70
N GLU A 373 -20.24 3.81 -12.47
CA GLU A 373 -20.40 4.96 -11.60
C GLU A 373 -19.52 6.13 -12.06
N ARG A 374 -18.26 5.80 -12.39
CA ARG A 374 -17.27 6.79 -12.81
C ARG A 374 -16.27 6.20 -13.81
N VAL A 375 -15.85 7.02 -14.74
CA VAL A 375 -14.73 6.75 -15.66
C VAL A 375 -13.54 7.62 -15.23
N VAL A 376 -12.38 7.00 -15.09
CA VAL A 376 -11.14 7.69 -14.67
C VAL A 376 -10.62 8.55 -15.84
N PRO A 377 -10.38 9.85 -15.64
CA PRO A 377 -9.84 10.71 -16.71
C PRO A 377 -8.51 10.19 -17.28
N GLY A 378 -8.35 10.25 -18.59
CA GLY A 378 -7.16 9.77 -19.31
C GLY A 378 -7.07 8.25 -19.47
N SER A 379 -8.03 7.50 -18.92
CA SER A 379 -8.03 6.03 -18.92
C SER A 379 -8.35 5.43 -20.31
N PRO A 380 -8.06 4.13 -20.50
CA PRO A 380 -8.53 3.38 -21.66
C PRO A 380 -10.06 3.43 -21.85
N ALA A 381 -10.83 3.37 -20.78
CA ALA A 381 -12.28 3.44 -20.79
C ALA A 381 -12.79 4.78 -21.34
N GLU A 382 -12.21 5.89 -20.88
CA GLU A 382 -12.57 7.22 -21.42
C GLU A 382 -12.24 7.33 -22.92
N LYS A 383 -11.04 6.87 -23.32
CA LYS A 383 -10.63 6.86 -24.73
C LYS A 383 -11.52 5.95 -25.61
N GLY A 384 -12.01 4.86 -25.04
CA GLY A 384 -12.96 3.95 -25.67
C GLY A 384 -14.40 4.51 -25.72
N GLY A 385 -14.68 5.64 -25.05
CA GLY A 385 -15.99 6.30 -25.09
C GLY A 385 -17.01 5.71 -24.09
N LEU A 386 -16.55 5.02 -23.04
CA LEU A 386 -17.39 4.62 -21.91
C LEU A 386 -17.79 5.85 -21.09
N LEU A 387 -18.99 5.87 -20.55
CA LEU A 387 -19.55 6.99 -19.80
C LEU A 387 -20.13 6.52 -18.45
N PRO A 388 -20.14 7.39 -17.43
CA PRO A 388 -20.95 7.16 -16.25
C PRO A 388 -22.42 6.92 -16.61
N GLY A 389 -23.04 5.92 -15.99
CA GLY A 389 -24.43 5.51 -16.27
C GLY A 389 -24.57 4.45 -17.36
N ASP A 390 -23.50 4.02 -18.02
CA ASP A 390 -23.53 2.82 -18.87
C ASP A 390 -23.75 1.57 -18.02
N GLN A 391 -24.62 0.68 -18.44
CA GLN A 391 -24.78 -0.65 -17.84
C GLN A 391 -23.91 -1.64 -18.64
N LEU A 392 -22.96 -2.26 -18.00
CA LEU A 392 -22.10 -3.28 -18.60
C LEU A 392 -22.79 -4.63 -18.51
N ILE A 393 -23.01 -5.29 -19.66
CA ILE A 393 -23.79 -6.54 -19.74
C ILE A 393 -23.00 -7.72 -20.32
N ALA A 394 -21.94 -7.47 -21.10
CA ALA A 394 -21.09 -8.54 -21.61
C ALA A 394 -19.64 -8.05 -21.86
N VAL A 395 -18.69 -8.97 -21.77
CA VAL A 395 -17.28 -8.79 -22.12
C VAL A 395 -16.85 -9.88 -23.09
N GLU A 396 -16.23 -9.51 -24.22
CA GLU A 396 -15.82 -10.45 -25.28
C GLU A 396 -17.00 -11.36 -25.73
N GLY A 397 -18.20 -10.80 -25.79
CA GLY A 397 -19.42 -11.52 -26.17
C GLY A 397 -20.00 -12.46 -25.11
N THR A 398 -19.33 -12.61 -23.95
CA THR A 398 -19.83 -13.41 -22.83
C THR A 398 -20.61 -12.50 -21.88
N GLU A 399 -21.88 -12.86 -21.57
CA GLU A 399 -22.68 -12.15 -20.58
C GLU A 399 -22.00 -12.18 -19.22
N ILE A 400 -22.08 -11.06 -18.50
CA ILE A 400 -21.49 -10.89 -17.18
C ILE A 400 -22.54 -10.46 -16.17
N SER A 401 -22.39 -10.93 -14.95
CA SER A 401 -23.28 -10.64 -13.82
C SER A 401 -22.55 -10.01 -12.63
N ASP A 402 -21.23 -10.09 -12.59
CA ASP A 402 -20.42 -9.58 -11.50
C ASP A 402 -19.06 -9.02 -11.99
N VAL A 403 -18.38 -8.29 -11.11
CA VAL A 403 -17.08 -7.64 -11.38
C VAL A 403 -15.96 -8.67 -11.61
N THR A 404 -16.09 -9.84 -10.99
CA THR A 404 -15.14 -10.95 -11.12
C THR A 404 -14.94 -11.36 -12.57
N GLU A 405 -16.04 -11.46 -13.33
CA GLU A 405 -16.02 -11.88 -14.73
C GLU A 405 -15.28 -10.87 -15.62
N ILE A 406 -15.40 -9.57 -15.30
CA ILE A 406 -14.63 -8.50 -15.97
C ILE A 406 -13.14 -8.65 -15.68
N HIS A 407 -12.79 -8.84 -14.40
CA HIS A 407 -11.39 -8.99 -13.99
C HIS A 407 -10.73 -10.21 -14.64
N ASP A 408 -11.44 -11.31 -14.72
CA ASP A 408 -10.97 -12.53 -15.36
C ASP A 408 -10.81 -12.34 -16.89
N ALA A 409 -11.72 -11.61 -17.53
CA ALA A 409 -11.61 -11.29 -18.95
C ALA A 409 -10.41 -10.38 -19.23
N LEU A 410 -10.17 -9.35 -18.40
CA LEU A 410 -9.00 -8.47 -18.53
C LEU A 410 -7.68 -9.23 -18.34
N SER A 411 -7.63 -10.13 -17.35
CA SER A 411 -6.45 -10.97 -17.10
C SER A 411 -6.16 -11.91 -18.26
N ARG A 412 -7.19 -12.56 -18.82
CA ARG A 412 -7.04 -13.44 -20.01
C ARG A 412 -6.64 -12.68 -21.25
N LYS A 413 -7.17 -11.45 -21.44
CA LYS A 413 -6.87 -10.63 -22.63
C LYS A 413 -5.41 -10.16 -22.63
N GLY A 414 -4.90 -9.71 -21.49
CA GLY A 414 -3.55 -9.20 -21.32
C GLY A 414 -3.35 -7.79 -21.91
N TRP A 415 -2.11 -7.32 -21.93
CA TRP A 415 -1.72 -5.96 -22.25
C TRP A 415 -1.77 -5.63 -23.74
N GLY A 416 -2.00 -4.36 -24.07
CA GLY A 416 -1.88 -3.82 -25.42
C GLY A 416 -2.89 -4.33 -26.44
N LYS A 417 -3.92 -5.06 -26.00
CA LYS A 417 -4.95 -5.65 -26.88
C LYS A 417 -6.27 -4.91 -26.73
N ASP A 418 -7.12 -5.00 -27.73
CA ASP A 418 -8.48 -4.47 -27.66
C ASP A 418 -9.40 -5.47 -26.96
N ILE A 419 -10.22 -4.99 -26.03
CA ILE A 419 -11.28 -5.75 -25.39
C ILE A 419 -12.64 -5.20 -25.79
N SER A 420 -13.56 -6.08 -26.19
CA SER A 420 -14.93 -5.70 -26.55
C SER A 420 -15.82 -5.74 -25.31
N LEU A 421 -16.53 -4.64 -25.07
CA LEU A 421 -17.50 -4.48 -23.99
C LEU A 421 -18.88 -4.21 -24.61
N THR A 422 -19.88 -4.96 -24.16
CA THR A 422 -21.27 -4.69 -24.54
C THR A 422 -21.93 -3.91 -23.40
N ILE A 423 -22.44 -2.74 -23.73
CA ILE A 423 -23.13 -1.85 -22.78
C ILE A 423 -24.57 -1.60 -23.17
N VAL A 424 -25.39 -1.18 -22.21
CA VAL A 424 -26.68 -0.54 -22.46
C VAL A 424 -26.57 0.92 -22.04
N ARG A 425 -26.77 1.82 -23.01
CA ARG A 425 -26.78 3.28 -22.82
C ARG A 425 -28.12 3.83 -23.29
N GLN A 426 -28.86 4.48 -22.41
CA GLN A 426 -30.18 5.04 -22.70
C GLN A 426 -31.17 4.01 -23.30
N GLY A 427 -31.07 2.75 -22.85
CA GLY A 427 -31.91 1.65 -23.33
C GLY A 427 -31.42 0.99 -24.64
N GLU A 428 -30.40 1.50 -25.29
CA GLU A 428 -29.82 0.92 -26.50
C GLU A 428 -28.57 0.08 -26.17
N LYS A 429 -28.53 -1.12 -26.75
CA LYS A 429 -27.36 -2.01 -26.67
C LYS A 429 -26.27 -1.51 -27.63
N LYS A 430 -25.05 -1.32 -27.12
CA LYS A 430 -23.88 -0.84 -27.89
C LYS A 430 -22.67 -1.70 -27.60
N GLU A 431 -21.84 -1.92 -28.60
CA GLU A 431 -20.54 -2.55 -28.48
C GLU A 431 -19.47 -1.46 -28.47
N VAL A 432 -18.59 -1.51 -27.46
CA VAL A 432 -17.52 -0.53 -27.26
C VAL A 432 -16.21 -1.29 -27.20
N SER A 433 -15.27 -0.93 -28.07
CA SER A 433 -13.90 -1.46 -28.04
C SER A 433 -13.01 -0.57 -27.18
N VAL A 434 -12.30 -1.15 -26.25
CA VAL A 434 -11.36 -0.45 -25.36
C VAL A 434 -9.98 -1.03 -25.57
N THR A 435 -9.03 -0.21 -26.00
CA THR A 435 -7.62 -0.62 -26.12
C THR A 435 -6.98 -0.65 -24.72
N LEU A 436 -6.56 -1.82 -24.29
CA LEU A 436 -5.87 -2.01 -23.01
C LEU A 436 -4.49 -1.33 -23.05
N PRO A 437 -4.01 -0.78 -21.92
CA PRO A 437 -2.75 -0.09 -21.90
C PRO A 437 -1.62 -1.04 -22.32
N PRO A 438 -0.57 -0.53 -23.00
CA PRO A 438 0.61 -1.34 -23.26
C PRO A 438 1.31 -1.70 -21.94
N LEU A 439 2.03 -2.81 -21.96
CA LEU A 439 2.96 -3.13 -20.88
C LEU A 439 3.96 -1.98 -20.76
N LYS A 440 4.13 -1.44 -19.56
CA LYS A 440 5.18 -0.43 -19.31
C LYS A 440 6.44 -1.18 -18.88
N ASP A 441 7.52 -0.87 -19.57
CA ASP A 441 8.88 -1.34 -19.22
C ASP A 441 9.31 -0.88 -17.82
#